data_d770b16b2c4b24fe1dbc7e54118c6855
#
_entry.id   d770b16b2c4b24fe1dbc7e54118c6855
#
_cell.length_a   1.000
_cell.length_b   1.000
_cell.length_c   1.000
_cell.angle_alpha   90.00
_cell.angle_beta   90.00
_cell.angle_gamma   90.00
#
_symmetry.space_group_name_H-M   'P 1'
#
loop_
_entity.id
_entity.type
_entity.pdbx_description
1 polymer ?
#
loop_
_entity_poly.entity_id
_entity_poly.type
_entity_poly.pdbx_seq_one_letter_code
_entity_poly.pdbx_strand_id
1 'polypeptide(L)'
;MIVNLITTVYNFLWGDLFTIPLPGGSSLGISLLILLLIPTGIYFTIRTRFLPIRLFPDMIRALSEKKNEKSSLSSFQTLIVSTATRVGMGNLVGVVAAVSAGGAGAVFWMWVTAIIGSSTAFIEATLAQLHKEEDPLYGGYRGGPAYYIHDLVEDHLKKKKRYVLPAVLFAIAGLICWCGISQVISNSVASSFKNAFSIPPLYTSIMLVILSAIIVLRKNATVKVLDFIVPVMAVCYFFITLFIIAVNLRQIPSVFARIFEEAFGLRQMAAGGFGAVLMNGVKRGLFSNEAGSGSAPCAAAAAECDRPTKAGLVQALGVFVDTIVICSCTAMIMLLAPKDLIDGLSGMDLLQTAMQYHLGKFGVIFIALTLFLFSFSTFLGILFYARSNVAYLFGDKWCFQTAYKVLALVMLFIGGIAAYTFVWDLGDVGIGLMTIFNIIALYPLAGEALSELKSYEESKKS
;
A
#
# COMPACT_ATOMS: atom_id res chain seq x y z
N MET A 1 -5.02 28.27 4.97
CA MET A 1 -6.35 27.73 4.56
C MET A 1 -6.25 26.26 4.10
N ILE A 2 -5.45 25.94 3.09
CA ILE A 2 -5.33 24.54 2.57
C ILE A 2 -4.83 23.57 3.65
N VAL A 3 -3.77 23.91 4.38
CA VAL A 3 -3.23 23.07 5.47
C VAL A 3 -4.30 22.77 6.51
N ASN A 4 -5.04 23.81 6.97
CA ASN A 4 -6.10 23.61 7.95
C ASN A 4 -7.22 22.69 7.43
N LEU A 5 -7.56 22.77 6.13
CA LEU A 5 -8.53 21.87 5.53
C LEU A 5 -8.03 20.43 5.54
N ILE A 6 -6.78 20.19 5.13
CA ILE A 6 -6.15 18.87 5.16
C ILE A 6 -6.16 18.29 6.58
N THR A 7 -5.73 19.08 7.57
CA THR A 7 -5.72 18.66 8.98
C THR A 7 -7.12 18.37 9.51
N THR A 8 -8.13 19.15 9.12
CA THR A 8 -9.52 18.91 9.52
C THR A 8 -10.04 17.60 8.95
N VAL A 9 -9.81 17.33 7.65
CA VAL A 9 -10.21 16.09 7.00
C VAL A 9 -9.41 14.91 7.56
N TYR A 10 -8.12 15.07 7.80
CA TYR A 10 -7.28 14.05 8.46
C TYR A 10 -7.85 13.65 9.82
N ASN A 11 -8.16 14.65 10.68
CA ASN A 11 -8.72 14.39 12.00
C ASN A 11 -10.10 13.74 11.95
N PHE A 12 -10.91 14.05 10.95
CA PHE A 12 -12.19 13.37 10.74
C PHE A 12 -12.01 11.89 10.36
N LEU A 13 -11.02 11.57 9.54
CA LEU A 13 -10.78 10.21 9.04
C LEU A 13 -10.03 9.34 10.05
N TRP A 14 -8.96 9.87 10.61
CA TRP A 14 -7.99 9.15 11.45
C TRP A 14 -7.99 9.57 12.91
N GLY A 15 -8.62 10.70 13.25
CA GLY A 15 -8.81 11.12 14.64
C GLY A 15 -9.83 10.25 15.36
N ASP A 16 -9.82 10.30 16.69
CA ASP A 16 -10.74 9.56 17.52
C ASP A 16 -12.17 10.10 17.39
N LEU A 17 -13.08 9.32 16.83
CA LEU A 17 -14.52 9.63 16.83
C LEU A 17 -15.11 9.49 18.23
N PHE A 18 -14.67 8.48 18.94
CA PHE A 18 -15.02 8.26 20.35
C PHE A 18 -13.89 7.52 21.05
N THR A 19 -13.83 7.69 22.35
CA THR A 19 -12.84 7.05 23.20
C THR A 19 -13.52 6.13 24.18
N ILE A 20 -13.06 4.88 24.29
CA ILE A 20 -13.53 3.89 25.24
C ILE A 20 -12.55 3.90 26.42
N PRO A 21 -12.98 4.24 27.65
CA PRO A 21 -12.12 4.17 28.81
C PRO A 21 -11.78 2.69 29.10
N LEU A 22 -10.48 2.42 29.32
CA LEU A 22 -9.98 1.11 29.66
C LEU A 22 -9.59 1.03 31.14
N PRO A 23 -9.61 -0.16 31.74
CA PRO A 23 -9.09 -0.36 33.08
C PRO A 23 -7.63 0.10 33.19
N GLY A 24 -7.29 0.89 34.22
CA GLY A 24 -5.93 1.44 34.41
C GLY A 24 -5.74 2.87 33.95
N GLY A 25 -6.82 3.59 33.55
CA GLY A 25 -6.77 5.03 33.21
C GLY A 25 -6.31 5.32 31.78
N SER A 26 -6.09 4.31 30.95
CA SER A 26 -5.87 4.44 29.51
C SER A 26 -7.20 4.56 28.76
N SER A 27 -7.16 5.07 27.54
CA SER A 27 -8.34 5.14 26.67
C SER A 27 -8.02 4.53 25.29
N LEU A 28 -9.01 3.87 24.71
CA LEU A 28 -8.97 3.39 23.32
C LEU A 28 -9.69 4.39 22.43
N GLY A 29 -8.93 5.14 21.64
CA GLY A 29 -9.47 5.97 20.58
C GLY A 29 -9.80 5.12 19.35
N ILE A 30 -10.99 5.30 18.79
CA ILE A 30 -11.44 4.59 17.58
C ILE A 30 -11.76 5.60 16.51
N SER A 31 -11.02 5.51 15.40
CA SER A 31 -11.23 6.35 14.20
C SER A 31 -12.29 5.76 13.27
N LEU A 32 -12.83 6.62 12.39
CA LEU A 32 -13.78 6.21 11.35
C LEU A 32 -13.22 5.06 10.49
N LEU A 33 -11.95 5.16 10.09
CA LEU A 33 -11.34 4.17 9.21
C LEU A 33 -11.05 2.84 9.90
N ILE A 34 -10.73 2.82 11.20
CA ILE A 34 -10.65 1.57 11.96
C ILE A 34 -12.00 0.86 11.97
N LEU A 35 -13.09 1.63 12.23
CA LEU A 35 -14.47 1.09 12.22
C LEU A 35 -14.90 0.55 10.85
N LEU A 36 -14.37 1.07 9.78
CA LEU A 36 -14.66 0.56 8.44
C LEU A 36 -13.78 -0.63 8.07
N LEU A 37 -12.47 -0.54 8.27
CA LEU A 37 -11.51 -1.52 7.77
C LEU A 37 -11.57 -2.85 8.52
N ILE A 38 -11.56 -2.82 9.85
CA ILE A 38 -11.51 -4.05 10.66
C ILE A 38 -12.79 -4.89 10.49
N PRO A 39 -14.01 -4.34 10.68
CA PRO A 39 -15.22 -5.10 10.45
C PRO A 39 -15.39 -5.59 9.02
N THR A 40 -15.00 -4.78 8.01
CA THR A 40 -15.06 -5.16 6.59
C THR A 40 -14.12 -6.34 6.30
N GLY A 41 -12.88 -6.27 6.79
CA GLY A 41 -11.93 -7.37 6.64
C GLY A 41 -12.42 -8.68 7.27
N ILE A 42 -12.97 -8.60 8.49
CA ILE A 42 -13.58 -9.75 9.18
C ILE A 42 -14.78 -10.27 8.39
N TYR A 43 -15.68 -9.38 7.95
CA TYR A 43 -16.86 -9.75 7.17
C TYR A 43 -16.48 -10.51 5.89
N PHE A 44 -15.56 -9.98 5.09
CA PHE A 44 -15.14 -10.67 3.87
C PHE A 44 -14.33 -11.94 4.14
N THR A 45 -13.57 -11.99 5.23
CA THR A 45 -12.87 -13.23 5.64
C THR A 45 -13.87 -14.35 5.96
N ILE A 46 -14.95 -14.04 6.67
CA ILE A 46 -16.02 -15.00 6.94
C ILE A 46 -16.79 -15.36 5.66
N ARG A 47 -17.18 -14.37 4.86
CA ARG A 47 -17.95 -14.58 3.61
C ARG A 47 -17.19 -15.40 2.58
N THR A 48 -15.88 -15.26 2.50
CA THR A 48 -15.01 -16.05 1.63
C THR A 48 -14.55 -17.37 2.26
N ARG A 49 -15.07 -17.70 3.45
CA ARG A 49 -14.74 -18.93 4.20
C ARG A 49 -13.24 -19.07 4.46
N PHE A 50 -12.63 -18.02 5.03
CA PHE A 50 -11.19 -17.97 5.35
C PHE A 50 -10.31 -18.25 4.12
N LEU A 51 -10.63 -17.59 3.00
CA LEU A 51 -9.95 -17.74 1.71
C LEU A 51 -8.41 -17.70 1.83
N PRO A 52 -7.78 -16.78 2.59
CA PRO A 52 -6.32 -16.70 2.66
C PRO A 52 -5.65 -17.97 3.18
N ILE A 53 -6.36 -18.75 3.99
CA ILE A 53 -5.87 -20.02 4.53
C ILE A 53 -6.25 -21.18 3.58
N ARG A 54 -7.52 -21.25 3.23
CA ARG A 54 -8.10 -22.36 2.49
C ARG A 54 -7.61 -22.47 1.06
N LEU A 55 -7.43 -21.35 0.37
CA LEU A 55 -7.00 -21.28 -1.02
C LEU A 55 -5.54 -20.81 -1.18
N PHE A 56 -4.74 -20.89 -0.11
CA PHE A 56 -3.33 -20.52 -0.20
C PHE A 56 -2.54 -21.28 -1.29
N PRO A 57 -2.73 -22.63 -1.45
CA PRO A 57 -2.11 -23.35 -2.55
C PRO A 57 -2.55 -22.84 -3.93
N ASP A 58 -3.81 -22.42 -4.07
CA ASP A 58 -4.35 -21.90 -5.33
C ASP A 58 -3.80 -20.49 -5.64
N MET A 59 -3.55 -19.68 -4.62
CA MET A 59 -2.88 -18.39 -4.77
C MET A 59 -1.49 -18.57 -5.39
N ILE A 60 -0.73 -19.58 -4.91
CA ILE A 60 0.60 -19.90 -5.44
C ILE A 60 0.50 -20.45 -6.88
N ARG A 61 -0.49 -21.32 -7.15
CA ARG A 61 -0.69 -21.87 -8.50
C ARG A 61 -1.07 -20.80 -9.51
N ALA A 62 -1.90 -19.83 -9.11
CA ALA A 62 -2.29 -18.70 -9.96
C ALA A 62 -1.10 -17.87 -10.46
N LEU A 63 0.03 -17.89 -9.74
CA LEU A 63 1.28 -17.26 -10.18
C LEU A 63 1.98 -17.98 -11.31
N SER A 64 1.85 -19.30 -11.35
CA SER A 64 2.64 -20.18 -12.24
C SER A 64 2.01 -20.35 -13.62
N GLU A 65 0.83 -19.76 -13.86
CA GLU A 65 0.14 -19.89 -15.13
C GLU A 65 0.81 -19.13 -16.27
N LYS A 66 1.02 -19.84 -17.39
CA LYS A 66 1.66 -19.31 -18.59
C LYS A 66 0.67 -18.50 -19.43
N LYS A 67 1.20 -17.50 -20.08
CA LYS A 67 0.55 -16.60 -21.01
C LYS A 67 0.05 -17.32 -22.26
N ASN A 68 -1.17 -17.03 -22.69
CA ASN A 68 -1.72 -17.55 -23.96
C ASN A 68 -1.50 -16.61 -25.15
N GLU A 69 -1.29 -15.29 -24.94
CA GLU A 69 -1.08 -14.32 -26.02
C GLU A 69 0.14 -13.40 -25.83
N LYS A 70 0.75 -12.98 -26.94
CA LYS A 70 2.00 -12.18 -26.96
C LYS A 70 1.87 -10.73 -26.47
N SER A 71 0.68 -10.18 -26.35
CA SER A 71 0.44 -8.75 -26.07
C SER A 71 0.04 -8.43 -24.61
N SER A 72 -0.28 -9.44 -23.82
CA SER A 72 -0.78 -9.28 -22.45
C SER A 72 0.29 -9.50 -21.38
N LEU A 73 0.07 -8.98 -20.16
CA LEU A 73 0.88 -9.31 -19.00
C LEU A 73 0.50 -10.71 -18.50
N SER A 74 1.48 -11.59 -18.26
CA SER A 74 1.21 -12.88 -17.62
C SER A 74 0.75 -12.69 -16.17
N SER A 75 0.07 -13.68 -15.57
CA SER A 75 -0.33 -13.63 -14.15
C SER A 75 0.87 -13.35 -13.23
N PHE A 76 2.03 -13.91 -13.55
CA PHE A 76 3.29 -13.64 -12.86
C PHE A 76 3.78 -12.20 -13.08
N GLN A 77 3.73 -11.68 -14.30
CA GLN A 77 4.07 -10.27 -14.58
C GLN A 77 3.09 -9.31 -13.91
N THR A 78 1.82 -9.65 -13.85
CA THR A 78 0.81 -8.86 -13.13
C THR A 78 1.05 -8.89 -11.64
N LEU A 79 1.44 -10.03 -11.07
CA LEU A 79 1.90 -10.05 -9.69
C LEU A 79 3.16 -9.22 -9.51
N ILE A 80 4.14 -9.32 -10.40
CA ILE A 80 5.35 -8.50 -10.32
C ILE A 80 4.99 -7.03 -10.40
N VAL A 81 4.14 -6.60 -11.31
CA VAL A 81 3.70 -5.19 -11.40
C VAL A 81 2.92 -4.79 -10.14
N SER A 82 1.99 -5.62 -9.67
CA SER A 82 1.25 -5.33 -8.43
C SER A 82 2.11 -5.51 -7.18
N THR A 83 3.08 -6.42 -7.18
CA THR A 83 4.04 -6.61 -6.09
C THR A 83 5.13 -5.54 -6.15
N ALA A 84 5.57 -5.10 -7.32
CA ALA A 84 6.51 -4.00 -7.48
C ALA A 84 5.92 -2.64 -7.08
N THR A 85 4.59 -2.51 -7.09
CA THR A 85 3.89 -1.35 -6.52
C THR A 85 3.67 -1.50 -5.02
N ARG A 86 3.41 -2.70 -4.53
CA ARG A 86 3.22 -3.02 -3.10
C ARG A 86 4.54 -3.25 -2.39
N VAL A 87 5.40 -4.17 -2.86
CA VAL A 87 6.77 -4.31 -2.34
C VAL A 87 7.57 -3.11 -2.82
N GLY A 88 7.43 -2.03 -2.12
CA GLY A 88 7.97 -0.75 -2.47
C GLY A 88 8.36 0.04 -1.24
N MET A 89 8.27 1.34 -1.38
CA MET A 89 8.56 2.28 -0.31
C MET A 89 7.73 2.01 0.96
N GLY A 90 6.46 1.60 0.82
CA GLY A 90 5.53 1.35 1.94
C GLY A 90 6.07 0.35 2.96
N ASN A 91 6.77 -0.68 2.50
CA ASN A 91 7.35 -1.72 3.36
C ASN A 91 8.53 -1.24 4.22
N LEU A 92 9.21 -0.19 3.80
CA LEU A 92 10.27 0.42 4.60
C LEU A 92 9.70 1.60 5.39
N VAL A 93 9.28 2.64 4.70
CA VAL A 93 8.88 3.92 5.29
C VAL A 93 7.60 3.81 6.09
N GLY A 94 6.63 3.02 5.62
CA GLY A 94 5.37 2.75 6.33
C GLY A 94 5.59 2.02 7.65
N VAL A 95 6.45 0.98 7.65
CA VAL A 95 6.78 0.23 8.88
C VAL A 95 7.58 1.08 9.86
N VAL A 96 8.52 1.89 9.36
CA VAL A 96 9.25 2.85 10.20
C VAL A 96 8.27 3.83 10.86
N ALA A 97 7.32 4.38 10.11
CA ALA A 97 6.29 5.26 10.66
C ALA A 97 5.37 4.56 11.66
N ALA A 98 5.05 3.26 11.43
CA ALA A 98 4.28 2.46 12.39
C ALA A 98 5.03 2.28 13.72
N VAL A 99 6.30 1.86 13.65
CA VAL A 99 7.12 1.57 14.83
C VAL A 99 7.47 2.85 15.59
N SER A 100 7.81 3.94 14.89
CA SER A 100 8.15 5.22 15.55
C SER A 100 6.96 5.85 16.27
N ALA A 101 5.75 5.75 15.73
CA ALA A 101 4.56 6.38 16.30
C ALA A 101 3.71 5.45 17.18
N GLY A 102 3.72 4.14 16.91
CA GLY A 102 2.91 3.15 17.61
C GLY A 102 3.71 2.08 18.37
N GLY A 103 5.05 2.17 18.38
CA GLY A 103 5.89 1.16 19.03
C GLY A 103 5.86 -0.20 18.35
N ALA A 104 6.43 -1.22 19.01
CA ALA A 104 6.50 -2.58 18.47
C ALA A 104 5.11 -3.20 18.29
N GLY A 105 4.14 -2.85 19.12
CA GLY A 105 2.77 -3.36 19.04
C GLY A 105 2.03 -3.00 17.74
N ALA A 106 2.41 -1.91 17.07
CA ALA A 106 1.85 -1.54 15.77
C ALA A 106 2.08 -2.61 14.70
N VAL A 107 3.20 -3.35 14.80
CA VAL A 107 3.52 -4.46 13.87
C VAL A 107 2.47 -5.58 13.95
N PHE A 108 2.00 -5.92 15.15
CA PHE A 108 0.92 -6.88 15.34
C PHE A 108 -0.36 -6.46 14.59
N TRP A 109 -0.74 -5.19 14.71
CA TRP A 109 -1.94 -4.68 14.04
C TRP A 109 -1.78 -4.57 12.54
N MET A 110 -0.54 -4.36 12.03
CA MET A 110 -0.24 -4.52 10.60
C MET A 110 -0.48 -5.96 10.13
N TRP A 111 -0.06 -6.98 10.91
CA TRP A 111 -0.33 -8.39 10.58
C TRP A 111 -1.82 -8.70 10.58
N VAL A 112 -2.56 -8.22 11.57
CA VAL A 112 -4.01 -8.40 11.62
C VAL A 112 -4.68 -7.82 10.38
N THR A 113 -4.33 -6.58 10.01
CA THR A 113 -4.90 -5.94 8.81
C THR A 113 -4.53 -6.67 7.51
N ALA A 114 -3.36 -7.27 7.43
CA ALA A 114 -2.96 -8.07 6.27
C ALA A 114 -3.77 -9.37 6.17
N ILE A 115 -3.94 -10.08 7.29
CA ILE A 115 -4.68 -11.35 7.31
C ILE A 115 -6.14 -11.15 6.91
N ILE A 116 -6.84 -10.21 7.56
CA ILE A 116 -8.24 -9.92 7.24
C ILE A 116 -8.39 -9.15 5.92
N GLY A 117 -7.44 -8.27 5.59
CA GLY A 117 -7.42 -7.48 4.38
C GLY A 117 -7.19 -8.30 3.10
N SER A 118 -6.51 -9.47 3.20
CA SER A 118 -6.34 -10.37 2.05
C SER A 118 -7.67 -10.76 1.40
N SER A 119 -8.70 -11.03 2.20
CA SER A 119 -10.04 -11.33 1.69
C SER A 119 -10.72 -10.12 1.05
N THR A 120 -10.49 -8.91 1.58
CA THR A 120 -10.96 -7.68 0.96
C THR A 120 -10.28 -7.44 -0.38
N ALA A 121 -8.95 -7.58 -0.45
CA ALA A 121 -8.18 -7.44 -1.68
C ALA A 121 -8.61 -8.46 -2.77
N PHE A 122 -9.01 -9.67 -2.36
CA PHE A 122 -9.60 -10.66 -3.26
C PHE A 122 -10.89 -10.13 -3.91
N ILE A 123 -11.83 -9.61 -3.09
CA ILE A 123 -13.10 -9.06 -3.58
C ILE A 123 -12.85 -7.88 -4.52
N GLU A 124 -12.03 -6.91 -4.10
CA GLU A 124 -11.68 -5.72 -4.88
C GLU A 124 -11.12 -6.07 -6.27
N ALA A 125 -10.16 -6.98 -6.32
CA ALA A 125 -9.49 -7.34 -7.56
C ALA A 125 -10.39 -8.18 -8.48
N THR A 126 -11.24 -9.04 -7.92
CA THR A 126 -12.23 -9.79 -8.69
C THR A 126 -13.24 -8.84 -9.32
N LEU A 127 -13.76 -7.87 -8.57
CA LEU A 127 -14.66 -6.83 -9.10
C LEU A 127 -13.98 -5.98 -10.17
N ALA A 128 -12.73 -5.59 -9.96
CA ALA A 128 -11.98 -4.82 -10.95
C ALA A 128 -11.82 -5.56 -12.28
N GLN A 129 -11.76 -6.88 -12.27
CA GLN A 129 -11.73 -7.71 -13.47
C GLN A 129 -13.10 -7.84 -14.13
N LEU A 130 -14.19 -7.89 -13.34
CA LEU A 130 -15.55 -7.98 -13.85
C LEU A 130 -15.99 -6.68 -14.55
N HIS A 131 -15.55 -5.53 -14.04
CA HIS A 131 -15.94 -4.19 -14.49
C HIS A 131 -14.80 -3.46 -15.23
N LYS A 132 -13.87 -4.18 -15.86
CA LYS A 132 -12.79 -3.57 -16.64
C LYS A 132 -13.25 -3.16 -18.03
N GLU A 133 -12.63 -2.11 -18.54
CA GLU A 133 -12.83 -1.59 -19.88
C GLU A 133 -11.54 -1.64 -20.70
N GLU A 134 -11.64 -1.60 -22.04
CA GLU A 134 -10.49 -1.42 -22.90
C GLU A 134 -9.84 -0.04 -22.70
N ASP A 135 -8.52 0.01 -22.71
CA ASP A 135 -7.76 1.28 -22.63
C ASP A 135 -7.31 1.74 -24.01
N PRO A 136 -7.99 2.74 -24.62
CA PRO A 136 -7.69 3.18 -25.97
C PRO A 136 -6.36 3.95 -26.09
N LEU A 137 -5.80 4.46 -24.96
CA LEU A 137 -4.54 5.20 -24.98
C LEU A 137 -3.31 4.32 -24.82
N TYR A 138 -3.38 3.36 -23.89
CA TYR A 138 -2.24 2.52 -23.51
C TYR A 138 -2.35 1.11 -24.06
N GLY A 139 -3.53 0.72 -24.56
CA GLY A 139 -3.85 -0.65 -24.96
C GLY A 139 -4.10 -1.56 -23.74
N GLY A 140 -4.68 -2.73 -23.99
CA GLY A 140 -5.10 -3.64 -22.92
C GLY A 140 -6.33 -3.13 -22.16
N TYR A 141 -6.34 -3.30 -20.85
CA TYR A 141 -7.48 -2.98 -20.02
C TYR A 141 -7.16 -1.94 -18.95
N ARG A 142 -8.19 -1.25 -18.48
CA ARG A 142 -8.21 -0.33 -17.34
C ARG A 142 -9.45 -0.59 -16.48
N GLY A 143 -9.45 -0.15 -15.26
CA GLY A 143 -10.59 -0.30 -14.35
C GLY A 143 -10.22 0.12 -12.94
N GLY A 144 -10.87 -0.47 -11.98
CA GLY A 144 -10.74 -0.18 -10.56
C GLY A 144 -12.02 0.43 -9.99
N PRO A 145 -11.97 0.97 -8.76
CA PRO A 145 -13.19 1.38 -8.06
C PRO A 145 -14.02 2.44 -8.78
N ALA A 146 -13.40 3.39 -9.46
CA ALA A 146 -14.16 4.40 -10.21
C ALA A 146 -15.12 3.75 -11.24
N TYR A 147 -14.75 2.62 -11.82
CA TYR A 147 -15.52 1.90 -12.83
C TYR A 147 -16.62 1.05 -12.18
N TYR A 148 -16.31 0.15 -11.23
CA TYR A 148 -17.35 -0.66 -10.62
C TYR A 148 -18.31 0.14 -9.71
N ILE A 149 -17.88 1.27 -9.13
CA ILE A 149 -18.79 2.21 -8.45
C ILE A 149 -19.73 2.88 -9.46
N HIS A 150 -19.21 3.20 -10.65
CA HIS A 150 -20.00 3.77 -11.72
C HIS A 150 -21.09 2.81 -12.14
N ASP A 151 -20.74 1.58 -12.49
CA ASP A 151 -21.66 0.53 -12.91
C ASP A 151 -22.71 0.24 -11.84
N LEU A 152 -22.28 0.10 -10.57
CA LEU A 152 -23.21 -0.09 -9.44
C LEU A 152 -24.31 0.99 -9.38
N VAL A 153 -23.92 2.25 -9.57
CA VAL A 153 -24.90 3.36 -9.51
C VAL A 153 -25.80 3.38 -10.75
N GLU A 154 -25.26 3.07 -11.94
CA GLU A 154 -26.07 2.96 -13.17
C GLU A 154 -27.11 1.84 -13.06
N ASP A 155 -26.71 0.68 -12.59
CA ASP A 155 -27.61 -0.48 -12.41
C ASP A 155 -28.72 -0.18 -11.39
N HIS A 156 -28.36 0.48 -10.28
CA HIS A 156 -29.34 0.88 -9.28
C HIS A 156 -30.35 1.91 -9.82
N LEU A 157 -29.88 2.90 -10.58
CA LEU A 157 -30.72 3.95 -11.16
C LEU A 157 -31.42 3.51 -12.45
N LYS A 158 -31.04 2.37 -13.04
CA LYS A 158 -31.46 1.88 -14.36
C LYS A 158 -31.35 2.95 -15.47
N LYS A 159 -30.30 3.78 -15.35
CA LYS A 159 -30.09 4.92 -16.27
C LYS A 159 -28.59 5.14 -16.48
N LYS A 160 -28.16 5.13 -17.74
CA LYS A 160 -26.79 5.48 -18.12
C LYS A 160 -26.49 6.95 -17.82
N LYS A 161 -25.33 7.19 -17.24
CA LYS A 161 -24.81 8.52 -16.91
C LYS A 161 -23.37 8.63 -17.37
N ARG A 162 -22.97 9.83 -17.78
CA ARG A 162 -21.57 10.09 -18.11
C ARG A 162 -20.67 10.07 -16.87
N TYR A 163 -21.18 10.53 -15.73
CA TYR A 163 -20.48 10.58 -14.44
C TYR A 163 -21.44 10.27 -13.31
N VAL A 164 -20.97 9.57 -12.31
CA VAL A 164 -21.67 9.35 -11.05
C VAL A 164 -20.82 9.91 -9.91
N LEU A 165 -21.47 10.64 -9.01
CA LEU A 165 -20.78 11.41 -7.97
C LEU A 165 -19.82 10.54 -7.09
N PRO A 166 -20.22 9.37 -6.58
CA PRO A 166 -19.31 8.57 -5.76
C PRO A 166 -18.04 8.12 -6.50
N ALA A 167 -18.15 7.77 -7.79
CA ALA A 167 -17.00 7.37 -8.60
C ALA A 167 -16.07 8.56 -8.91
N VAL A 168 -16.65 9.75 -9.17
CA VAL A 168 -15.90 11.00 -9.34
C VAL A 168 -15.11 11.32 -8.06
N LEU A 169 -15.77 11.24 -6.90
CA LEU A 169 -15.13 11.51 -5.61
C LEU A 169 -14.02 10.50 -5.30
N PHE A 170 -14.23 9.21 -5.58
CA PHE A 170 -13.16 8.22 -5.48
C PHE A 170 -11.98 8.55 -6.38
N ALA A 171 -12.24 8.88 -7.65
CA ALA A 171 -11.18 9.18 -8.62
C ALA A 171 -10.36 10.41 -8.19
N ILE A 172 -11.01 11.47 -7.71
CA ILE A 172 -10.34 12.67 -7.18
C ILE A 172 -9.51 12.32 -5.93
N ALA A 173 -10.09 11.57 -4.98
CA ALA A 173 -9.40 11.13 -3.77
C ALA A 173 -8.12 10.35 -4.11
N GLY A 174 -8.18 9.45 -5.12
CA GLY A 174 -7.02 8.72 -5.60
C GLY A 174 -5.93 9.62 -6.17
N LEU A 175 -6.29 10.59 -7.00
CA LEU A 175 -5.31 11.53 -7.56
C LEU A 175 -4.65 12.38 -6.45
N ILE A 176 -5.39 12.78 -5.42
CA ILE A 176 -4.85 13.49 -4.24
C ILE A 176 -3.91 12.56 -3.44
N CYS A 177 -4.33 11.31 -3.20
CA CYS A 177 -3.54 10.31 -2.51
C CYS A 177 -2.16 10.13 -3.15
N TRP A 178 -2.13 9.90 -4.46
CA TRP A 178 -0.86 9.64 -5.16
C TRP A 178 0.02 10.88 -5.29
N CYS A 179 -0.55 12.08 -5.26
CA CYS A 179 0.22 13.31 -5.04
C CYS A 179 0.91 13.31 -3.68
N GLY A 180 0.19 12.95 -2.61
CA GLY A 180 0.77 12.82 -1.26
C GLY A 180 1.84 11.74 -1.18
N ILE A 181 1.59 10.56 -1.75
CA ILE A 181 2.59 9.47 -1.80
C ILE A 181 3.85 9.92 -2.56
N SER A 182 3.71 10.69 -3.64
CA SER A 182 4.87 11.26 -4.36
C SER A 182 5.75 12.13 -3.44
N GLN A 183 5.14 12.89 -2.53
CA GLN A 183 5.88 13.68 -1.54
C GLN A 183 6.61 12.80 -0.53
N VAL A 184 5.95 11.77 0.02
CA VAL A 184 6.57 10.82 0.97
C VAL A 184 7.76 10.10 0.33
N ILE A 185 7.64 9.70 -0.94
CA ILE A 185 8.71 9.07 -1.73
C ILE A 185 9.97 9.96 -1.71
N SER A 186 9.84 11.19 -2.18
CA SER A 186 10.98 12.08 -2.32
C SER A 186 11.57 12.48 -0.96
N ASN A 187 10.74 12.72 0.05
CA ASN A 187 11.18 13.03 1.40
C ASN A 187 12.05 11.91 2.00
N SER A 188 11.58 10.68 1.87
CA SER A 188 12.27 9.51 2.42
C SER A 188 13.58 9.22 1.71
N VAL A 189 13.61 9.32 0.37
CA VAL A 189 14.84 9.14 -0.41
C VAL A 189 15.84 10.25 -0.10
N ALA A 190 15.39 11.50 -0.02
CA ALA A 190 16.26 12.65 0.29
C ALA A 190 16.89 12.53 1.68
N SER A 191 16.10 12.13 2.70
CA SER A 191 16.60 11.86 4.05
C SER A 191 17.61 10.72 4.06
N SER A 192 17.30 9.62 3.39
CA SER A 192 18.15 8.43 3.34
C SER A 192 19.49 8.71 2.64
N PHE A 193 19.50 9.48 1.55
CA PHE A 193 20.71 9.88 0.83
C PHE A 193 21.56 10.89 1.62
N LYS A 194 20.92 11.78 2.38
CA LYS A 194 21.62 12.65 3.32
C LYS A 194 22.38 11.83 4.35
N ASN A 195 21.77 10.80 4.93
CA ASN A 195 22.38 9.96 5.93
C ASN A 195 23.51 9.07 5.37
N ALA A 196 23.31 8.50 4.16
CA ALA A 196 24.28 7.58 3.57
C ALA A 196 25.46 8.27 2.88
N PHE A 197 25.21 9.38 2.20
CA PHE A 197 26.17 10.03 1.30
C PHE A 197 26.43 11.50 1.62
N SER A 198 25.77 12.06 2.64
CA SER A 198 25.84 13.50 3.01
C SER A 198 25.38 14.43 1.87
N ILE A 199 24.53 13.94 0.96
CA ILE A 199 23.96 14.72 -0.14
C ILE A 199 22.80 15.56 0.41
N PRO A 200 22.82 16.90 0.22
CA PRO A 200 21.71 17.75 0.65
C PRO A 200 20.38 17.34 -0.03
N PRO A 201 19.24 17.41 0.69
CA PRO A 201 17.93 16.98 0.19
C PRO A 201 17.51 17.60 -1.16
N LEU A 202 17.87 18.87 -1.37
CA LEU A 202 17.59 19.59 -2.61
C LEU A 202 18.19 18.89 -3.84
N TYR A 203 19.46 18.48 -3.78
CA TYR A 203 20.12 17.83 -4.92
C TYR A 203 19.56 16.43 -5.19
N THR A 204 19.26 15.68 -4.13
CA THR A 204 18.61 14.38 -4.25
C THR A 204 17.23 14.52 -4.89
N SER A 205 16.45 15.54 -4.49
CA SER A 205 15.13 15.82 -5.05
C SER A 205 15.20 16.19 -6.54
N ILE A 206 16.13 17.05 -6.92
CA ILE A 206 16.35 17.41 -8.33
C ILE A 206 16.74 16.17 -9.15
N MET A 207 17.69 15.37 -8.65
CA MET A 207 18.11 14.13 -9.31
C MET A 207 16.92 13.17 -9.50
N LEU A 208 16.13 12.96 -8.46
CA LEU A 208 14.97 12.07 -8.50
C LEU A 208 13.92 12.54 -9.51
N VAL A 209 13.64 13.85 -9.54
CA VAL A 209 12.69 14.45 -10.50
C VAL A 209 13.19 14.32 -11.93
N ILE A 210 14.47 14.60 -12.19
CA ILE A 210 15.03 14.48 -13.56
C ILE A 210 14.97 13.03 -14.04
N LEU A 211 15.41 12.07 -13.23
CA LEU A 211 15.36 10.65 -13.57
C LEU A 211 13.92 10.17 -13.81
N SER A 212 13.00 10.59 -12.93
CA SER A 212 11.58 10.25 -13.07
C SER A 212 10.98 10.88 -14.34
N ALA A 213 11.28 12.14 -14.64
CA ALA A 213 10.76 12.85 -15.80
C ALA A 213 11.19 12.20 -17.13
N ILE A 214 12.47 11.79 -17.23
CA ILE A 214 13.01 11.12 -18.42
C ILE A 214 12.19 9.87 -18.76
N ILE A 215 11.71 9.15 -17.78
CA ILE A 215 10.96 7.90 -17.97
C ILE A 215 9.47 8.18 -18.10
N VAL A 216 8.89 8.91 -17.15
CA VAL A 216 7.45 9.08 -17.01
C VAL A 216 6.83 9.90 -18.14
N LEU A 217 7.54 10.89 -18.68
CA LEU A 217 7.02 11.73 -19.77
C LEU A 217 7.02 11.02 -21.12
N ARG A 218 7.66 9.86 -21.25
CA ARG A 218 7.53 9.02 -22.45
C ARG A 218 6.12 8.41 -22.53
N LYS A 219 5.56 8.32 -23.73
CA LYS A 219 4.23 7.72 -23.94
C LYS A 219 4.16 6.26 -23.49
N ASN A 220 5.20 5.49 -23.83
CA ASN A 220 5.34 4.07 -23.50
C ASN A 220 6.51 3.88 -22.52
N ALA A 221 6.40 4.44 -21.31
CA ALA A 221 7.38 4.17 -20.27
C ALA A 221 7.33 2.67 -19.90
N THR A 222 8.27 1.92 -20.46
CA THR A 222 8.37 0.49 -20.16
C THR A 222 9.02 0.27 -18.80
N VAL A 223 8.26 -0.26 -17.90
CA VAL A 223 8.62 -0.65 -16.53
C VAL A 223 9.48 -1.92 -16.51
N LYS A 224 9.80 -2.51 -17.67
CA LYS A 224 10.47 -3.83 -17.80
C LYS A 224 11.75 -3.99 -16.97
N VAL A 225 12.50 -2.92 -16.79
CA VAL A 225 13.74 -2.97 -15.96
C VAL A 225 13.38 -3.12 -14.49
N LEU A 226 12.30 -2.48 -14.04
CA LEU A 226 11.84 -2.58 -12.65
C LEU A 226 11.23 -3.96 -12.35
N ASP A 227 10.59 -4.59 -13.34
CA ASP A 227 10.03 -5.94 -13.21
C ASP A 227 11.10 -6.97 -12.80
N PHE A 228 12.37 -6.70 -13.11
CA PHE A 228 13.49 -7.53 -12.71
C PHE A 228 14.20 -7.01 -11.45
N ILE A 229 14.47 -5.71 -11.38
CA ILE A 229 15.27 -5.13 -10.29
C ILE A 229 14.55 -5.22 -8.94
N VAL A 230 13.24 -4.92 -8.91
CA VAL A 230 12.48 -4.89 -7.65
C VAL A 230 12.39 -6.26 -6.97
N PRO A 231 12.03 -7.37 -7.65
CA PRO A 231 12.08 -8.69 -7.04
C PRO A 231 13.48 -9.08 -6.56
N VAL A 232 14.53 -8.76 -7.32
CA VAL A 232 15.92 -9.04 -6.91
C VAL A 232 16.25 -8.27 -5.62
N MET A 233 15.90 -6.99 -5.53
CA MET A 233 16.14 -6.20 -4.32
C MET A 233 15.32 -6.69 -3.13
N ALA A 234 14.06 -7.10 -3.34
CA ALA A 234 13.22 -7.69 -2.29
C ALA A 234 13.84 -8.99 -1.75
N VAL A 235 14.36 -9.84 -2.63
CA VAL A 235 15.05 -11.08 -2.25
C VAL A 235 16.34 -10.76 -1.49
N CYS A 236 17.16 -9.82 -1.96
CA CYS A 236 18.36 -9.38 -1.24
C CYS A 236 18.01 -8.82 0.14
N TYR A 237 16.97 -7.99 0.23
CA TYR A 237 16.49 -7.42 1.49
C TYR A 237 16.04 -8.50 2.47
N PHE A 238 15.29 -9.47 1.97
CA PHE A 238 14.84 -10.62 2.76
C PHE A 238 16.03 -11.44 3.31
N PHE A 239 17.01 -11.80 2.48
CA PHE A 239 18.16 -12.57 2.94
C PHE A 239 19.06 -11.81 3.92
N ILE A 240 19.26 -10.50 3.72
CA ILE A 240 19.99 -9.66 4.69
C ILE A 240 19.24 -9.63 6.02
N THR A 241 17.92 -9.53 6.01
CA THR A 241 17.13 -9.60 7.24
C THR A 241 17.22 -10.97 7.91
N LEU A 242 17.14 -12.06 7.14
CA LEU A 242 17.34 -13.41 7.69
C LEU A 242 18.72 -13.55 8.34
N PHE A 243 19.76 -12.97 7.74
CA PHE A 243 21.08 -12.94 8.35
C PHE A 243 21.08 -12.19 9.69
N ILE A 244 20.47 -11.00 9.73
CA ILE A 244 20.34 -10.22 10.98
C ILE A 244 19.58 -11.03 12.05
N ILE A 245 18.47 -11.68 11.67
CA ILE A 245 17.69 -12.55 12.55
C ILE A 245 18.56 -13.71 13.07
N ALA A 246 19.31 -14.37 12.18
CA ALA A 246 20.15 -15.52 12.54
C ALA A 246 21.26 -15.16 13.53
N VAL A 247 21.86 -13.98 13.39
CA VAL A 247 22.87 -13.47 14.34
C VAL A 247 22.24 -13.10 15.70
N ASN A 248 20.98 -12.71 15.71
CA ASN A 248 20.26 -12.25 16.91
C ASN A 248 19.18 -13.24 17.41
N LEU A 249 19.28 -14.53 17.10
CA LEU A 249 18.28 -15.56 17.42
C LEU A 249 17.86 -15.55 18.90
N ARG A 250 18.78 -15.28 19.82
CA ARG A 250 18.48 -15.24 21.26
C ARG A 250 17.53 -14.10 21.67
N GLN A 251 17.47 -13.04 20.87
CA GLN A 251 16.60 -11.87 21.13
C GLN A 251 15.18 -12.05 20.54
N ILE A 252 14.97 -12.98 19.61
CA ILE A 252 13.69 -13.17 18.91
C ILE A 252 12.53 -13.38 19.88
N PRO A 253 12.60 -14.26 20.90
CA PRO A 253 11.50 -14.44 21.82
C PRO A 253 11.11 -13.13 22.55
N SER A 254 12.11 -12.32 22.96
CA SER A 254 11.85 -11.04 23.63
C SER A 254 11.25 -9.99 22.70
N VAL A 255 11.62 -9.98 21.41
CA VAL A 255 11.01 -9.10 20.40
C VAL A 255 9.55 -9.47 20.18
N PHE A 256 9.22 -10.75 20.03
CA PHE A 256 7.83 -11.18 19.90
C PHE A 256 7.03 -10.88 21.18
N ALA A 257 7.58 -11.18 22.35
CA ALA A 257 6.91 -10.82 23.61
C ALA A 257 6.61 -9.32 23.67
N ARG A 258 7.56 -8.47 23.30
CA ARG A 258 7.38 -7.01 23.22
C ARG A 258 6.29 -6.61 22.23
N ILE A 259 6.27 -7.21 21.03
CA ILE A 259 5.23 -6.95 20.02
C ILE A 259 3.84 -7.24 20.60
N PHE A 260 3.65 -8.41 21.21
CA PHE A 260 2.37 -8.79 21.78
C PHE A 260 2.00 -7.96 23.02
N GLU A 261 2.93 -7.72 23.93
CA GLU A 261 2.67 -6.92 25.13
C GLU A 261 2.28 -5.48 24.80
N GLU A 262 2.98 -4.83 23.86
CA GLU A 262 2.66 -3.49 23.41
C GLU A 262 1.37 -3.46 22.57
N ALA A 263 1.07 -4.51 21.78
CA ALA A 263 -0.13 -4.58 20.95
C ALA A 263 -1.43 -4.57 21.75
N PHE A 264 -1.41 -5.06 22.99
CA PHE A 264 -2.57 -5.13 23.86
C PHE A 264 -2.50 -4.16 25.06
N GLY A 265 -1.55 -3.22 25.04
CA GLY A 265 -1.41 -2.21 26.08
C GLY A 265 -0.94 -2.77 27.44
N LEU A 266 -0.38 -3.98 27.46
CA LEU A 266 0.15 -4.61 28.69
C LEU A 266 1.42 -3.92 29.23
N ARG A 267 2.10 -3.15 28.36
CA ARG A 267 3.16 -2.22 28.74
C ARG A 267 2.73 -0.79 28.39
N GLN A 268 2.82 0.12 29.36
CA GLN A 268 2.63 1.56 29.12
C GLN A 268 3.82 2.12 28.36
N MET A 269 3.81 2.06 27.02
CA MET A 269 5.02 2.38 26.26
C MET A 269 4.85 3.39 25.14
N ALA A 270 3.65 3.66 24.66
CA ALA A 270 3.46 4.68 23.63
C ALA A 270 2.86 5.96 24.24
N ALA A 271 3.36 7.12 23.81
CA ALA A 271 2.86 8.42 24.25
C ALA A 271 1.36 8.68 23.98
N GLY A 272 0.71 7.77 23.25
CA GLY A 272 -0.73 7.83 22.93
C GLY A 272 -1.56 6.65 23.45
N GLY A 273 -0.98 5.71 24.21
CA GLY A 273 -1.69 4.54 24.73
C GLY A 273 -2.09 3.52 23.64
N PHE A 274 -2.96 2.55 24.01
CA PHE A 274 -3.38 1.45 23.14
C PHE A 274 -4.04 1.93 21.81
N GLY A 275 -4.82 3.02 21.85
CA GLY A 275 -5.45 3.58 20.66
C GLY A 275 -4.44 4.01 19.59
N ALA A 276 -3.33 4.63 19.98
CA ALA A 276 -2.28 5.03 19.06
C ALA A 276 -1.56 3.83 18.43
N VAL A 277 -1.33 2.76 19.21
CA VAL A 277 -0.73 1.50 18.72
C VAL A 277 -1.62 0.86 17.65
N LEU A 278 -2.90 0.69 17.94
CA LEU A 278 -3.90 0.14 17.02
C LEU A 278 -4.02 1.00 15.76
N MET A 279 -4.20 2.32 15.92
CA MET A 279 -4.39 3.24 14.81
C MET A 279 -3.18 3.26 13.87
N ASN A 280 -1.96 3.37 14.42
CA ASN A 280 -0.76 3.39 13.58
C ASN A 280 -0.52 2.05 12.89
N GLY A 281 -0.80 0.93 13.56
CA GLY A 281 -0.70 -0.39 12.93
C GLY A 281 -1.69 -0.55 11.78
N VAL A 282 -2.96 -0.20 11.97
CA VAL A 282 -4.00 -0.28 10.93
C VAL A 282 -3.70 0.69 9.77
N LYS A 283 -3.39 1.94 10.09
CA LYS A 283 -3.11 2.98 9.07
C LYS A 283 -1.90 2.65 8.21
N ARG A 284 -0.80 2.22 8.82
CA ARG A 284 0.43 1.88 8.09
C ARG A 284 0.37 0.50 7.44
N GLY A 285 -0.43 -0.42 8.00
CA GLY A 285 -0.82 -1.66 7.33
C GLY A 285 -1.55 -1.39 6.02
N LEU A 286 -2.61 -0.57 6.05
CA LEU A 286 -3.34 -0.14 4.86
C LEU A 286 -2.44 0.58 3.84
N PHE A 287 -1.56 1.46 4.32
CA PHE A 287 -0.62 2.17 3.44
C PHE A 287 0.33 1.23 2.69
N SER A 288 0.76 0.13 3.32
CA SER A 288 1.65 -0.85 2.71
C SER A 288 0.90 -1.83 1.80
N ASN A 289 -0.12 -2.51 2.33
CA ASN A 289 -0.79 -3.61 1.60
C ASN A 289 -1.95 -3.17 0.71
N GLU A 290 -2.39 -1.92 0.83
CA GLU A 290 -3.45 -1.29 0.04
C GLU A 290 -4.83 -1.99 0.10
N ALA A 291 -5.02 -2.99 0.94
CA ALA A 291 -6.25 -3.77 1.02
C ALA A 291 -7.43 -2.97 1.59
N GLY A 292 -8.46 -2.77 0.79
CA GLY A 292 -9.62 -1.94 1.12
C GLY A 292 -9.50 -0.48 0.66
N SER A 293 -8.32 -0.03 0.20
CA SER A 293 -8.13 1.34 -0.28
C SER A 293 -8.67 1.56 -1.71
N GLY A 294 -8.74 0.50 -2.52
CA GLY A 294 -9.14 0.59 -3.92
C GLY A 294 -8.03 0.99 -4.88
N SER A 295 -6.78 1.11 -4.45
CA SER A 295 -5.65 1.44 -5.34
C SER A 295 -5.19 0.24 -6.16
N ALA A 296 -4.92 -0.89 -5.51
CA ALA A 296 -4.49 -2.12 -6.16
C ALA A 296 -5.46 -2.67 -7.23
N PRO A 297 -6.79 -2.54 -7.11
CA PRO A 297 -7.75 -2.88 -8.16
C PRO A 297 -7.49 -2.20 -9.50
N CYS A 298 -6.92 -0.99 -9.51
CA CYS A 298 -6.55 -0.31 -10.77
C CYS A 298 -5.49 -1.08 -11.57
N ALA A 299 -4.56 -1.77 -10.88
CA ALA A 299 -3.61 -2.65 -11.55
C ALA A 299 -4.23 -4.02 -11.86
N ALA A 300 -5.03 -4.54 -10.94
CA ALA A 300 -5.69 -5.83 -11.14
C ALA A 300 -6.58 -5.85 -12.39
N ALA A 301 -7.28 -4.76 -12.69
CA ALA A 301 -8.08 -4.61 -13.90
C ALA A 301 -7.28 -4.73 -15.20
N ALA A 302 -6.02 -4.26 -15.21
CA ALA A 302 -5.16 -4.32 -16.38
C ALA A 302 -4.56 -5.72 -16.64
N ALA A 303 -4.76 -6.66 -15.72
CA ALA A 303 -4.32 -8.03 -15.87
C ALA A 303 -5.19 -8.78 -16.89
N GLU A 304 -4.57 -9.56 -17.77
CA GLU A 304 -5.25 -10.60 -18.51
C GLU A 304 -5.19 -11.91 -17.72
N CYS A 305 -6.34 -12.42 -17.36
CA CYS A 305 -6.48 -13.72 -16.71
C CYS A 305 -7.74 -14.41 -17.26
N ASP A 306 -7.69 -15.75 -17.32
CA ASP A 306 -8.80 -16.55 -17.83
C ASP A 306 -10.07 -16.44 -16.97
N ARG A 307 -9.89 -16.10 -15.68
CA ARG A 307 -10.98 -15.92 -14.72
C ARG A 307 -10.71 -14.77 -13.76
N PRO A 308 -11.69 -13.91 -13.47
CA PRO A 308 -11.58 -12.83 -12.50
C PRO A 308 -11.07 -13.26 -11.12
N THR A 309 -11.50 -14.45 -10.65
CA THR A 309 -11.07 -15.06 -9.39
C THR A 309 -9.55 -15.20 -9.27
N LYS A 310 -8.84 -15.50 -10.37
CA LYS A 310 -7.37 -15.65 -10.34
C LYS A 310 -6.66 -14.35 -10.04
N ALA A 311 -7.12 -13.24 -10.60
CA ALA A 311 -6.62 -11.91 -10.24
C ALA A 311 -6.86 -11.63 -8.74
N GLY A 312 -8.03 -11.98 -8.23
CA GLY A 312 -8.33 -11.89 -6.79
C GLY A 312 -7.37 -12.69 -5.92
N LEU A 313 -7.10 -13.96 -6.29
CA LEU A 313 -6.17 -14.83 -5.55
C LEU A 313 -4.74 -14.28 -5.54
N VAL A 314 -4.27 -13.78 -6.67
CA VAL A 314 -2.95 -13.15 -6.80
C VAL A 314 -2.84 -11.91 -5.91
N GLN A 315 -3.88 -11.08 -5.88
CA GLN A 315 -3.89 -9.87 -5.04
C GLN A 315 -3.95 -10.20 -3.54
N ALA A 316 -4.70 -11.22 -3.15
CA ALA A 316 -4.73 -11.72 -1.77
C ALA A 316 -3.36 -12.23 -1.31
N LEU A 317 -2.65 -12.99 -2.16
CA LEU A 317 -1.29 -13.42 -1.89
C LEU A 317 -0.32 -12.22 -1.80
N GLY A 318 -0.51 -11.21 -2.67
CA GLY A 318 0.30 -9.99 -2.63
C GLY A 318 0.24 -9.28 -1.28
N VAL A 319 -0.95 -9.17 -0.68
CA VAL A 319 -1.13 -8.60 0.68
C VAL A 319 -0.35 -9.38 1.74
N PHE A 320 -0.40 -10.72 1.66
CA PHE A 320 0.33 -11.59 2.57
C PHE A 320 1.85 -11.40 2.44
N VAL A 321 2.39 -11.50 1.23
CA VAL A 321 3.83 -11.35 0.98
C VAL A 321 4.31 -9.95 1.39
N ASP A 322 3.58 -8.92 1.02
CA ASP A 322 3.89 -7.54 1.36
C ASP A 322 4.06 -7.35 2.87
N THR A 323 3.03 -7.65 3.63
CA THR A 323 2.97 -7.25 5.04
C THR A 323 3.53 -8.31 5.97
N ILE A 324 3.15 -9.59 5.79
CA ILE A 324 3.61 -10.65 6.69
C ILE A 324 5.09 -10.98 6.47
N VAL A 325 5.59 -10.87 5.22
CA VAL A 325 7.00 -11.16 4.94
C VAL A 325 7.84 -9.88 4.95
N ILE A 326 7.61 -8.97 4.02
CA ILE A 326 8.55 -7.84 3.80
C ILE A 326 8.44 -6.76 4.89
N CYS A 327 7.23 -6.39 5.33
CA CYS A 327 7.11 -5.44 6.45
C CYS A 327 7.67 -6.01 7.75
N SER A 328 7.51 -7.33 7.97
CA SER A 328 8.13 -7.99 9.12
C SER A 328 9.66 -7.95 9.07
N CYS A 329 10.27 -8.04 7.88
CA CYS A 329 11.71 -7.83 7.72
C CYS A 329 12.13 -6.46 8.25
N THR A 330 11.46 -5.40 7.83
CA THR A 330 11.77 -4.03 8.29
C THR A 330 11.55 -3.88 9.80
N ALA A 331 10.45 -4.42 10.32
CA ALA A 331 10.19 -4.40 11.75
C ALA A 331 11.28 -5.12 12.55
N MET A 332 11.71 -6.32 12.13
CA MET A 332 12.75 -7.09 12.81
C MET A 332 14.09 -6.37 12.81
N ILE A 333 14.49 -5.72 11.73
CA ILE A 333 15.71 -4.92 11.68
C ILE A 333 15.71 -3.86 12.79
N MET A 334 14.60 -3.14 12.96
CA MET A 334 14.51 -2.09 13.98
C MET A 334 14.38 -2.66 15.39
N LEU A 335 13.54 -3.68 15.59
CA LEU A 335 13.23 -4.21 16.92
C LEU A 335 14.35 -5.08 17.51
N LEU A 336 15.28 -5.58 16.69
CA LEU A 336 16.51 -6.27 17.13
C LEU A 336 17.65 -5.31 17.46
N ALA A 337 17.53 -4.03 17.11
CA ALA A 337 18.49 -3.02 17.56
C ALA A 337 18.21 -2.62 19.03
N PRO A 338 19.24 -2.23 19.80
CA PRO A 338 19.06 -1.74 21.17
C PRO A 338 18.10 -0.55 21.22
N LYS A 339 17.17 -0.59 22.17
CA LYS A 339 16.12 0.43 22.29
C LYS A 339 16.68 1.84 22.51
N ASP A 340 17.67 1.97 23.36
CA ASP A 340 18.36 3.22 23.70
C ASP A 340 19.03 3.88 22.48
N LEU A 341 19.40 3.08 21.48
CA LEU A 341 20.02 3.57 20.24
C LEU A 341 19.00 4.16 19.26
N ILE A 342 17.77 3.64 19.26
CA ILE A 342 16.73 3.99 18.28
C ILE A 342 15.59 4.81 18.89
N ASP A 343 15.54 4.99 20.20
CA ASP A 343 14.47 5.71 20.88
C ASP A 343 14.43 7.18 20.47
N GLY A 344 13.22 7.70 20.23
CA GLY A 344 13.02 9.07 19.77
C GLY A 344 13.38 9.33 18.30
N LEU A 345 13.94 8.35 17.58
CA LEU A 345 14.21 8.49 16.15
C LEU A 345 12.94 8.22 15.32
N SER A 346 12.87 8.85 14.16
CA SER A 346 11.75 8.69 13.20
C SER A 346 12.26 8.72 11.77
N GLY A 347 11.41 8.30 10.82
CA GLY A 347 11.79 8.31 9.41
C GLY A 347 13.01 7.46 9.12
N MET A 348 13.81 7.86 8.15
CA MET A 348 14.96 7.07 7.73
C MET A 348 16.09 7.05 8.77
N ASP A 349 16.13 8.02 9.68
CA ASP A 349 17.12 8.03 10.76
C ASP A 349 16.97 6.78 11.64
N LEU A 350 15.75 6.36 11.97
CA LEU A 350 15.46 5.16 12.74
C LEU A 350 15.94 3.88 12.03
N LEU A 351 15.51 3.67 10.79
CA LEU A 351 15.86 2.44 10.06
C LEU A 351 17.36 2.35 9.74
N GLN A 352 17.96 3.48 9.32
CA GLN A 352 19.38 3.49 8.98
C GLN A 352 20.29 3.40 10.20
N THR A 353 19.89 3.94 11.36
CA THR A 353 20.60 3.74 12.62
C THR A 353 20.53 2.27 13.07
N ALA A 354 19.39 1.62 12.98
CA ALA A 354 19.26 0.19 13.25
C ALA A 354 20.15 -0.64 12.31
N MET A 355 20.15 -0.33 11.01
CA MET A 355 21.00 -1.02 10.05
C MET A 355 22.49 -0.74 10.25
N GLN A 356 22.85 0.46 10.70
CA GLN A 356 24.24 0.78 11.08
C GLN A 356 24.70 -0.05 12.25
N TYR A 357 23.85 -0.30 13.23
CA TYR A 357 24.15 -1.19 14.35
C TYR A 357 24.41 -2.63 13.87
N HIS A 358 23.59 -3.17 12.97
CA HIS A 358 23.70 -4.55 12.51
C HIS A 358 24.83 -4.78 11.50
N LEU A 359 25.03 -3.86 10.55
CA LEU A 359 25.91 -4.05 9.38
C LEU A 359 26.87 -2.88 9.12
N GLY A 360 26.98 -1.94 10.05
CA GLY A 360 27.83 -0.77 9.91
C GLY A 360 27.45 0.11 8.72
N LYS A 361 28.42 0.79 8.13
CA LYS A 361 28.22 1.70 7.00
C LYS A 361 27.60 1.02 5.77
N PHE A 362 27.88 -0.26 5.55
CA PHE A 362 27.25 -1.04 4.48
C PHE A 362 25.74 -1.06 4.61
N GLY A 363 25.20 -1.28 5.83
CA GLY A 363 23.76 -1.28 6.07
C GLY A 363 23.08 0.04 5.73
N VAL A 364 23.71 1.17 6.09
CA VAL A 364 23.18 2.51 5.77
C VAL A 364 23.09 2.75 4.26
N ILE A 365 24.15 2.39 3.53
CA ILE A 365 24.21 2.52 2.07
C ILE A 365 23.20 1.57 1.41
N PHE A 366 23.12 0.33 1.89
CA PHE A 366 22.18 -0.67 1.37
C PHE A 366 20.73 -0.20 1.48
N ILE A 367 20.32 0.36 2.64
CA ILE A 367 18.98 0.93 2.80
C ILE A 367 18.75 2.10 1.84
N ALA A 368 19.74 2.99 1.66
CA ALA A 368 19.59 4.12 0.76
C ALA A 368 19.34 3.67 -0.69
N LEU A 369 20.09 2.70 -1.18
CA LEU A 369 19.94 2.16 -2.53
C LEU A 369 18.64 1.37 -2.69
N THR A 370 18.30 0.52 -1.71
CA THR A 370 17.06 -0.25 -1.71
C THR A 370 15.84 0.66 -1.70
N LEU A 371 15.84 1.67 -0.82
CA LEU A 371 14.77 2.65 -0.76
C LEU A 371 14.64 3.44 -2.06
N PHE A 372 15.73 3.85 -2.68
CA PHE A 372 15.71 4.55 -3.96
C PHE A 372 15.02 3.72 -5.05
N LEU A 373 15.37 2.43 -5.18
CA LEU A 373 14.80 1.54 -6.18
C LEU A 373 13.32 1.25 -5.89
N PHE A 374 12.97 0.96 -4.64
CA PHE A 374 11.59 0.75 -4.23
C PHE A 374 10.74 1.99 -4.40
N SER A 375 11.26 3.17 -4.05
CA SER A 375 10.57 4.44 -4.21
C SER A 375 10.33 4.77 -5.67
N PHE A 376 11.31 4.51 -6.52
CA PHE A 376 11.18 4.73 -7.96
C PHE A 376 10.11 3.80 -8.57
N SER A 377 10.11 2.53 -8.18
CA SER A 377 9.08 1.57 -8.57
C SER A 377 7.69 1.99 -8.09
N THR A 378 7.56 2.38 -6.81
CA THR A 378 6.30 2.87 -6.26
C THR A 378 5.79 4.10 -7.01
N PHE A 379 6.68 5.05 -7.36
CA PHE A 379 6.30 6.24 -8.14
C PHE A 379 5.72 5.88 -9.50
N LEU A 380 6.34 4.95 -10.22
CA LEU A 380 5.80 4.48 -11.49
C LEU A 380 4.47 3.74 -11.32
N GLY A 381 4.34 2.97 -10.26
CA GLY A 381 3.12 2.22 -9.95
C GLY A 381 1.93 3.12 -9.60
N ILE A 382 2.11 4.15 -8.78
CA ILE A 382 1.02 5.09 -8.48
C ILE A 382 0.59 5.89 -9.72
N LEU A 383 1.51 6.18 -10.63
CA LEU A 383 1.15 6.80 -11.92
C LEU A 383 0.40 5.82 -12.83
N PHE A 384 0.70 4.54 -12.74
CA PHE A 384 -0.08 3.50 -13.42
C PHE A 384 -1.52 3.44 -12.88
N TYR A 385 -1.71 3.51 -11.57
CA TYR A 385 -3.05 3.58 -10.97
C TYR A 385 -3.79 4.86 -11.37
N ALA A 386 -3.08 5.99 -11.37
CA ALA A 386 -3.65 7.30 -11.69
C ALA A 386 -4.24 7.36 -13.10
N ARG A 387 -3.66 6.63 -14.07
CA ARG A 387 -4.13 6.69 -15.46
C ARG A 387 -5.61 6.32 -15.61
N SER A 388 -6.10 5.32 -14.85
CA SER A 388 -7.51 4.92 -14.85
C SER A 388 -8.42 6.04 -14.33
N ASN A 389 -8.04 6.68 -13.22
CA ASN A 389 -8.81 7.77 -12.63
C ASN A 389 -8.77 9.05 -13.47
N VAL A 390 -7.61 9.37 -14.09
CA VAL A 390 -7.50 10.49 -15.04
C VAL A 390 -8.38 10.25 -16.26
N ALA A 391 -8.38 9.04 -16.82
CA ALA A 391 -9.22 8.68 -17.96
C ALA A 391 -10.70 8.76 -17.60
N TYR A 392 -11.10 8.28 -16.42
CA TYR A 392 -12.48 8.38 -15.94
C TYR A 392 -12.97 9.83 -15.81
N LEU A 393 -12.13 10.73 -15.26
CA LEU A 393 -12.52 12.13 -15.01
C LEU A 393 -12.47 13.01 -16.27
N PHE A 394 -11.44 12.85 -17.09
CA PHE A 394 -11.11 13.80 -18.16
C PHE A 394 -11.19 13.18 -19.56
N GLY A 395 -11.43 11.86 -19.65
CA GLY A 395 -11.49 11.12 -20.89
C GLY A 395 -10.10 10.79 -21.49
N ASP A 396 -10.11 10.16 -22.65
CA ASP A 396 -8.97 9.55 -23.31
C ASP A 396 -8.15 10.57 -24.12
N LYS A 397 -7.40 11.42 -23.42
CA LYS A 397 -6.52 12.41 -24.03
C LYS A 397 -5.15 12.44 -23.36
N TRP A 398 -4.09 12.37 -24.15
CA TRP A 398 -2.71 12.42 -23.67
C TRP A 398 -2.38 13.66 -22.87
N CYS A 399 -2.99 14.81 -23.18
CA CYS A 399 -2.73 16.05 -22.46
C CYS A 399 -3.08 15.95 -20.96
N PHE A 400 -4.19 15.29 -20.60
CA PHE A 400 -4.59 15.13 -19.19
C PHE A 400 -3.69 14.14 -18.47
N GLN A 401 -3.29 13.05 -19.14
CA GLN A 401 -2.34 12.09 -18.59
C GLN A 401 -0.97 12.77 -18.35
N THR A 402 -0.51 13.58 -19.29
CA THR A 402 0.75 14.32 -19.15
C THR A 402 0.65 15.41 -18.08
N ALA A 403 -0.46 16.12 -18.00
CA ALA A 403 -0.67 17.13 -16.95
C ALA A 403 -0.59 16.53 -15.55
N TYR A 404 -1.22 15.37 -15.34
CA TYR A 404 -1.13 14.69 -14.05
C TYR A 404 0.30 14.18 -13.75
N LYS A 405 1.01 13.64 -14.75
CA LYS A 405 2.42 13.25 -14.59
C LYS A 405 3.31 14.42 -14.17
N VAL A 406 3.10 15.59 -14.79
CA VAL A 406 3.81 16.82 -14.40
C VAL A 406 3.46 17.25 -12.99
N LEU A 407 2.18 17.20 -12.61
CA LEU A 407 1.76 17.48 -11.24
C LEU A 407 2.44 16.55 -10.23
N ALA A 408 2.49 15.24 -10.51
CA ALA A 408 3.17 14.27 -9.66
C ALA A 408 4.69 14.54 -9.54
N LEU A 409 5.35 14.97 -10.63
CA LEU A 409 6.75 15.39 -10.59
C LEU A 409 6.98 16.64 -9.75
N VAL A 410 6.05 17.61 -9.80
CA VAL A 410 6.08 18.80 -8.92
C VAL A 410 5.91 18.38 -7.47
N MET A 411 4.97 17.47 -7.16
CA MET A 411 4.78 16.95 -5.81
C MET A 411 6.00 16.16 -5.33
N LEU A 412 6.65 15.39 -6.20
CA LEU A 412 7.90 14.71 -5.91
C LEU A 412 9.00 15.72 -5.52
N PHE A 413 9.11 16.86 -6.23
CA PHE A 413 10.07 17.92 -5.87
C PHE A 413 9.77 18.54 -4.52
N ILE A 414 8.52 18.98 -4.31
CA ILE A 414 8.07 19.61 -3.07
C ILE A 414 8.33 18.71 -1.86
N GLY A 415 7.98 17.42 -1.98
CA GLY A 415 8.15 16.45 -0.89
C GLY A 415 9.58 16.32 -0.40
N GLY A 416 10.55 16.33 -1.30
CA GLY A 416 11.96 16.16 -0.94
C GLY A 416 12.57 17.30 -0.13
N ILE A 417 11.94 18.50 -0.16
CA ILE A 417 12.37 19.66 0.62
C ILE A 417 11.40 20.01 1.76
N ALA A 418 10.26 19.33 1.85
CA ALA A 418 9.24 19.59 2.86
C ALA A 418 9.55 18.90 4.20
N ALA A 419 8.91 19.34 5.27
CA ALA A 419 9.00 18.70 6.58
C ALA A 419 8.33 17.31 6.59
N TYR A 420 8.91 16.36 7.28
CA TYR A 420 8.46 14.96 7.35
C TYR A 420 6.97 14.82 7.73
N THR A 421 6.51 15.55 8.73
CA THR A 421 5.12 15.50 9.20
C THR A 421 4.12 15.96 8.14
N PHE A 422 4.46 17.01 7.37
CA PHE A 422 3.58 17.57 6.36
C PHE A 422 3.32 16.62 5.17
N VAL A 423 4.34 15.87 4.75
CA VAL A 423 4.21 15.00 3.55
C VAL A 423 3.28 13.82 3.76
N TRP A 424 3.10 13.36 5.00
CA TRP A 424 2.21 12.24 5.30
C TRP A 424 0.73 12.60 5.26
N ASP A 425 0.36 13.80 5.71
CA ASP A 425 -1.06 14.17 5.88
C ASP A 425 -1.85 14.10 4.59
N LEU A 426 -1.28 14.55 3.48
CA LEU A 426 -1.96 14.54 2.18
C LEU A 426 -2.20 13.11 1.66
N GLY A 427 -1.21 12.23 1.81
CA GLY A 427 -1.34 10.82 1.45
C GLY A 427 -2.37 10.10 2.31
N ASP A 428 -2.31 10.31 3.63
CA ASP A 428 -3.22 9.71 4.61
C ASP A 428 -4.68 10.18 4.39
N VAL A 429 -4.90 11.45 4.06
CA VAL A 429 -6.24 11.97 3.68
C VAL A 429 -6.74 11.30 2.41
N GLY A 430 -5.90 11.25 1.37
CA GLY A 430 -6.29 10.67 0.09
C GLY A 430 -6.66 9.18 0.22
N ILE A 431 -5.80 8.38 0.87
CA ILE A 431 -6.06 6.95 1.05
C ILE A 431 -7.30 6.71 1.94
N GLY A 432 -7.52 7.56 2.95
CA GLY A 432 -8.70 7.47 3.81
C GLY A 432 -10.00 7.73 3.05
N LEU A 433 -10.04 8.76 2.22
CA LEU A 433 -11.21 9.07 1.38
C LEU A 433 -11.47 7.96 0.35
N MET A 434 -10.42 7.48 -0.34
CA MET A 434 -10.55 6.34 -1.25
C MET A 434 -11.16 5.13 -0.55
N THR A 435 -10.68 4.81 0.64
CA THR A 435 -11.14 3.68 1.44
C THR A 435 -12.63 3.76 1.74
N ILE A 436 -13.15 4.94 2.11
CA ILE A 436 -14.58 5.11 2.41
C ILE A 436 -15.43 4.79 1.18
N PHE A 437 -15.14 5.44 0.04
CA PHE A 437 -15.94 5.22 -1.18
C PHE A 437 -15.85 3.79 -1.68
N ASN A 438 -14.67 3.21 -1.60
CA ASN A 438 -14.44 1.84 -2.02
C ASN A 438 -15.20 0.83 -1.14
N ILE A 439 -14.99 0.87 0.19
CA ILE A 439 -15.62 -0.08 1.10
C ILE A 439 -17.15 -0.02 1.02
N ILE A 440 -17.74 1.17 0.95
CA ILE A 440 -19.20 1.31 0.81
C ILE A 440 -19.69 0.60 -0.45
N ALA A 441 -18.96 0.67 -1.55
CA ALA A 441 -19.35 0.01 -2.81
C ALA A 441 -19.09 -1.50 -2.79
N LEU A 442 -18.12 -1.98 -2.02
CA LEU A 442 -17.81 -3.42 -1.96
C LEU A 442 -18.97 -4.25 -1.38
N TYR A 443 -19.73 -3.72 -0.42
CA TYR A 443 -20.82 -4.48 0.21
C TYR A 443 -21.92 -4.90 -0.78
N PRO A 444 -22.51 -4.00 -1.56
CA PRO A 444 -23.53 -4.40 -2.55
C PRO A 444 -22.94 -5.23 -3.70
N LEU A 445 -21.69 -4.99 -4.12
CA LEU A 445 -21.05 -5.70 -5.23
C LEU A 445 -20.45 -7.07 -4.81
N ALA A 446 -20.29 -7.32 -3.52
CA ALA A 446 -19.64 -8.54 -3.03
C ALA A 446 -20.28 -9.83 -3.57
N GLY A 447 -21.59 -9.82 -3.85
CA GLY A 447 -22.32 -10.95 -4.42
C GLY A 447 -21.72 -11.45 -5.74
N GLU A 448 -21.28 -10.55 -6.60
CA GLU A 448 -20.66 -10.88 -7.89
C GLU A 448 -19.34 -11.61 -7.70
N ALA A 449 -18.44 -11.04 -6.90
CA ALA A 449 -17.14 -11.65 -6.61
C ALA A 449 -17.27 -13.00 -5.89
N LEU A 450 -18.26 -13.15 -4.99
CA LEU A 450 -18.53 -14.41 -4.30
C LEU A 450 -19.14 -15.47 -5.24
N SER A 451 -19.93 -15.06 -6.22
CA SER A 451 -20.45 -15.95 -7.27
C SER A 451 -19.33 -16.50 -8.14
N GLU A 452 -18.40 -15.62 -8.55
CA GLU A 452 -17.20 -16.00 -9.28
C GLU A 452 -16.30 -16.98 -8.47
N LEU A 453 -16.13 -16.72 -7.17
CA LEU A 453 -15.40 -17.63 -6.29
C LEU A 453 -16.06 -19.03 -6.24
N LYS A 454 -17.38 -19.06 -6.11
CA LYS A 454 -18.14 -20.33 -6.09
C LYS A 454 -17.99 -21.08 -7.41
N SER A 455 -18.15 -20.41 -8.55
CA SER A 455 -17.95 -20.97 -9.89
C SER A 455 -16.54 -21.55 -10.06
N TYR A 456 -15.52 -20.85 -9.57
CA TYR A 456 -14.14 -21.31 -9.56
C TYR A 456 -13.97 -22.61 -8.75
N GLU A 457 -14.54 -22.65 -7.53
CA GLU A 457 -14.46 -23.84 -6.67
C GLU A 457 -15.20 -25.06 -7.25
N GLU A 458 -16.33 -24.85 -7.91
CA GLU A 458 -17.10 -25.88 -8.58
C GLU A 458 -16.31 -26.47 -9.77
N SER A 459 -15.67 -25.63 -10.57
CA SER A 459 -14.85 -26.07 -11.70
C SER A 459 -13.61 -26.88 -11.32
N LYS A 460 -13.18 -26.81 -10.06
CA LYS A 460 -12.07 -27.65 -9.56
C LYS A 460 -12.50 -29.06 -9.14
N LYS A 461 -13.80 -29.26 -8.92
CA LYS A 461 -14.35 -30.54 -8.50
C LYS A 461 -14.76 -31.43 -9.69
N SER A 462 -14.96 -30.79 -10.85
CA SER A 462 -15.18 -31.45 -12.13
C SER A 462 -13.85 -31.80 -12.80
#